data_c2d31dfbc07f3bb024f4ff8d82914f74
#
_entry.id   c2d31dfbc07f3bb024f4ff8d82914f74
#
_cell.length_a   1.000
_cell.length_b   1.000
_cell.length_c   1.000
_cell.angle_alpha   90.00
_cell.angle_beta   90.00
_cell.angle_gamma   90.00
#
_symmetry.space_group_name_H-M   'P 1'
#
loop_
_entity.id
_entity.type
_entity.pdbx_description
1 polymer ?
#
loop_
_entity_poly.entity_id
_entity_poly.type
_entity_poly.pdbx_seq_one_letter_code
_entity_poly.pdbx_strand_id
1 'polypeptide(L)'
;MLPIANKTSACVMKAIKQLQETYSEHFGEVFKTVTTDNGSEFADLSELEKMADTLVYYAHPYTSCDKGTVERHNGLIRRFIPKGKRIDDFTGQQISDVETWCNCLLQKVLGYRTPDEIFEEEIDRIYQATA
;
A
#
# COMPACT_ATOMS: atom_id res chain seq x y z
N MET A 1 -4.91 3.54 2.23
CA MET A 1 -5.10 2.25 2.98
C MET A 1 -6.28 1.49 2.40
N LEU A 2 -6.19 0.16 2.35
CA LEU A 2 -7.24 -0.69 1.83
C LEU A 2 -7.77 -1.59 2.95
N PRO A 3 -8.90 -1.25 3.56
CA PRO A 3 -9.50 -2.12 4.58
C PRO A 3 -10.01 -3.41 3.93
N ILE A 4 -9.75 -4.53 4.58
CA ILE A 4 -10.21 -5.86 4.16
C ILE A 4 -11.09 -6.47 5.26
N ALA A 5 -12.09 -7.26 4.85
CA ALA A 5 -13.05 -7.84 5.79
C ALA A 5 -12.41 -8.86 6.74
N ASN A 6 -11.47 -9.65 6.23
CA ASN A 6 -10.74 -10.64 7.03
C ASN A 6 -9.36 -10.92 6.41
N LYS A 7 -8.52 -11.63 7.15
CA LYS A 7 -7.15 -11.96 6.75
C LYS A 7 -7.12 -13.21 5.86
N THR A 8 -7.67 -13.10 4.66
CA THR A 8 -7.67 -14.17 3.65
C THR A 8 -7.11 -13.69 2.32
N SER A 9 -6.57 -14.59 1.51
CA SER A 9 -6.05 -14.24 0.18
C SER A 9 -7.15 -13.70 -0.74
N ALA A 10 -8.36 -14.22 -0.64
CA ALA A 10 -9.51 -13.73 -1.41
C ALA A 10 -9.82 -12.26 -1.11
N CYS A 11 -9.80 -11.84 0.16
CA CYS A 11 -10.03 -10.44 0.56
C CYS A 11 -8.91 -9.52 0.09
N VAL A 12 -7.66 -9.96 0.18
CA VAL A 12 -6.50 -9.22 -0.31
C VAL A 12 -6.59 -9.04 -1.82
N MET A 13 -6.86 -10.11 -2.58
CA MET A 13 -6.98 -10.03 -4.04
C MET A 13 -8.15 -9.15 -4.49
N LYS A 14 -9.26 -9.16 -3.74
CA LYS A 14 -10.40 -8.27 -4.01
C LYS A 14 -9.99 -6.80 -3.85
N ALA A 15 -9.26 -6.45 -2.80
CA ALA A 15 -8.75 -5.10 -2.59
C ALA A 15 -7.79 -4.66 -3.70
N ILE A 16 -6.89 -5.55 -4.11
CA ILE A 16 -5.95 -5.30 -5.22
C ILE A 16 -6.70 -5.09 -6.54
N LYS A 17 -7.73 -5.88 -6.82
CA LYS A 17 -8.57 -5.70 -8.02
C LYS A 17 -9.26 -4.34 -8.06
N GLN A 18 -9.70 -3.83 -6.91
CA GLN A 18 -10.25 -2.47 -6.82
C GLN A 18 -9.22 -1.41 -7.20
N LEU A 19 -7.96 -1.57 -6.76
CA LEU A 19 -6.87 -0.69 -7.21
C LEU A 19 -6.60 -0.81 -8.71
N GLN A 20 -6.63 -2.01 -9.27
CA GLN A 20 -6.47 -2.22 -10.71
C GLN A 20 -7.57 -1.51 -11.51
N GLU A 21 -8.81 -1.55 -11.04
CA GLU A 21 -9.91 -0.82 -11.66
C GLU A 21 -9.71 0.69 -11.60
N THR A 22 -9.18 1.20 -10.48
CA THR A 22 -8.90 2.64 -10.30
C THR A 22 -7.85 3.15 -11.28
N TYR A 23 -6.75 2.41 -11.47
CA TYR A 23 -5.63 2.84 -12.32
C TYR A 23 -5.66 2.22 -13.72
N SER A 24 -6.52 1.24 -13.96
CA SER A 24 -6.69 0.58 -15.26
C SER A 24 -5.36 0.17 -15.90
N GLU A 25 -5.08 0.62 -17.11
CA GLU A 25 -3.85 0.33 -17.85
C GLU A 25 -2.57 0.91 -17.20
N HIS A 26 -2.70 1.90 -16.32
CA HIS A 26 -1.58 2.54 -15.62
C HIS A 26 -1.18 1.81 -14.33
N PHE A 27 -1.88 0.76 -13.93
CA PHE A 27 -1.62 0.07 -12.67
C PHE A 27 -0.15 -0.39 -12.54
N GLY A 28 0.42 -1.01 -13.58
CA GLY A 28 1.81 -1.46 -13.57
C GLY A 28 2.83 -0.33 -13.55
N GLU A 29 2.47 0.84 -14.03
CA GLU A 29 3.32 2.04 -14.00
C GLU A 29 3.31 2.71 -12.63
N VAL A 30 2.17 2.70 -11.95
CA VAL A 30 1.99 3.24 -10.59
C VAL A 30 2.57 2.27 -9.55
N PHE A 31 2.25 1.00 -9.66
CA PHE A 31 2.68 -0.07 -8.75
C PHE A 31 3.68 -1.00 -9.46
N LYS A 32 4.90 -0.54 -9.63
CA LYS A 32 5.96 -1.31 -10.31
C LYS A 32 6.35 -2.55 -9.54
N THR A 33 6.38 -2.45 -8.21
CA THR A 33 6.74 -3.56 -7.33
C THR A 33 5.81 -3.61 -6.12
N VAL A 34 5.55 -4.81 -5.65
CA VAL A 34 4.84 -5.07 -4.39
C VAL A 34 5.71 -5.99 -3.56
N THR A 35 6.03 -5.58 -2.34
CA THR A 35 6.78 -6.39 -1.39
C THR A 35 5.87 -6.76 -0.21
N THR A 36 5.83 -8.03 0.12
CA THR A 36 5.01 -8.55 1.22
C THR A 36 5.78 -9.58 2.04
N ASP A 37 5.24 -9.98 3.18
CA ASP A 37 5.75 -11.12 3.92
C ASP A 37 5.17 -12.45 3.39
N ASN A 38 5.57 -13.57 4.00
CA ASN A 38 5.10 -14.91 3.61
C ASN A 38 3.77 -15.29 4.28
N GLY A 39 2.93 -14.33 4.64
CA GLY A 39 1.61 -14.58 5.19
C GLY A 39 0.71 -15.32 4.19
N SER A 40 -0.14 -16.22 4.69
CA SER A 40 -1.07 -16.98 3.83
C SER A 40 -2.05 -16.08 3.08
N GLU A 41 -2.36 -14.91 3.61
CA GLU A 41 -3.20 -13.90 2.96
C GLU A 41 -2.60 -13.32 1.68
N PHE A 42 -1.29 -13.47 1.49
CA PHE A 42 -0.57 -12.97 0.31
C PHE A 42 -0.19 -14.07 -0.68
N ALA A 43 -0.66 -15.30 -0.46
CA ALA A 43 -0.29 -16.45 -1.28
C ALA A 43 -0.61 -16.27 -2.78
N ASP A 44 -1.71 -15.58 -3.10
CA ASP A 44 -2.16 -15.39 -4.47
C ASP A 44 -1.62 -14.12 -5.15
N LEU A 45 -0.82 -13.31 -4.44
CA LEU A 45 -0.29 -12.06 -5.00
C LEU A 45 0.63 -12.27 -6.21
N SER A 46 1.26 -13.43 -6.33
CA SER A 46 2.07 -13.76 -7.52
C SER A 46 1.28 -13.74 -8.81
N GLU A 47 -0.05 -13.87 -8.76
CA GLU A 47 -0.92 -13.74 -9.93
C GLU A 47 -0.90 -12.32 -10.52
N LEU A 48 -0.55 -11.30 -9.74
CA LEU A 48 -0.40 -9.93 -10.24
C LEU A 48 0.63 -9.83 -11.37
N GLU A 49 1.70 -10.60 -11.32
CA GLU A 49 2.73 -10.62 -12.36
C GLU A 49 2.19 -11.07 -13.72
N LYS A 50 1.11 -11.88 -13.70
CA LYS A 50 0.43 -12.35 -14.90
C LYS A 50 -0.60 -11.36 -15.42
N MET A 51 -1.14 -10.51 -14.54
CA MET A 51 -2.25 -9.61 -14.83
C MET A 51 -1.80 -8.17 -15.14
N ALA A 52 -0.61 -7.80 -14.69
CA ALA A 52 -0.05 -6.46 -14.85
C ALA A 52 1.48 -6.54 -14.86
N ASP A 53 2.14 -5.46 -15.31
CA ASP A 53 3.62 -5.34 -15.28
C ASP A 53 4.15 -5.03 -13.88
N THR A 54 3.56 -5.63 -12.86
CA THR A 54 3.93 -5.45 -11.46
C THR A 54 4.71 -6.66 -10.97
N LEU A 55 5.92 -6.44 -10.46
CA LEU A 55 6.73 -7.51 -9.88
C LEU A 55 6.37 -7.70 -8.40
N VAL A 56 6.25 -8.94 -7.98
CA VAL A 56 5.91 -9.29 -6.59
C VAL A 56 7.12 -9.94 -5.90
N TYR A 57 7.50 -9.40 -4.75
CA TYR A 57 8.60 -9.89 -3.94
C TYR A 57 8.08 -10.31 -2.56
N TYR A 58 8.54 -11.47 -2.10
CA TYR A 58 8.29 -11.95 -0.75
C TYR A 58 9.52 -11.68 0.12
N ALA A 59 9.33 -10.95 1.22
CA ALA A 59 10.41 -10.65 2.16
C ALA A 59 10.95 -11.93 2.80
N HIS A 60 12.27 -11.99 3.00
CA HIS A 60 12.90 -13.14 3.64
C HIS A 60 12.45 -13.28 5.10
N PRO A 61 12.25 -14.52 5.60
CA PRO A 61 11.92 -14.74 7.00
C PRO A 61 12.97 -14.12 7.93
N TYR A 62 12.50 -13.49 9.01
CA TYR A 62 13.35 -12.88 10.05
C TYR A 62 14.29 -11.76 9.57
N THR A 63 14.03 -11.16 8.41
CA THR A 63 14.84 -10.06 7.86
C THR A 63 14.07 -8.75 7.97
N SER A 64 14.26 -8.03 9.08
CA SER A 64 13.57 -6.76 9.34
C SER A 64 13.97 -5.65 8.37
N CYS A 65 15.19 -5.69 7.82
CA CYS A 65 15.67 -4.69 6.86
C CYS A 65 14.88 -4.68 5.53
N ASP A 66 14.29 -5.80 5.13
CA ASP A 66 13.49 -5.88 3.89
C ASP A 66 12.21 -5.04 3.95
N LYS A 67 11.73 -4.73 5.16
CA LYS A 67 10.46 -4.01 5.39
C LYS A 67 10.58 -2.82 6.35
N GLY A 68 11.77 -2.28 6.53
CA GLY A 68 12.01 -1.20 7.49
C GLY A 68 11.09 0.01 7.32
N THR A 69 10.83 0.43 6.08
CA THR A 69 9.92 1.54 5.77
C THR A 69 8.48 1.19 6.13
N VAL A 70 8.04 -0.02 5.81
CA VAL A 70 6.68 -0.50 6.13
C VAL A 70 6.48 -0.56 7.65
N GLU A 71 7.47 -1.07 8.40
CA GLU A 71 7.41 -1.13 9.86
C GLU A 71 7.31 0.25 10.48
N ARG A 72 8.04 1.23 9.95
CA ARG A 72 7.96 2.62 10.40
C ARG A 72 6.58 3.21 10.16
N HIS A 73 6.01 3.03 8.97
CA HIS A 73 4.66 3.51 8.65
C HIS A 73 3.60 2.81 9.50
N ASN A 74 3.73 1.51 9.72
CA ASN A 74 2.86 0.78 10.63
C ASN A 74 2.92 1.35 12.05
N GLY A 75 4.09 1.76 12.51
CA GLY A 75 4.27 2.43 13.79
C GLY A 75 3.49 3.75 13.88
N LEU A 76 3.47 4.54 12.80
CA LEU A 76 2.68 5.76 12.73
C LEU A 76 1.17 5.48 12.79
N ILE A 77 0.71 4.49 12.04
CA ILE A 77 -0.70 4.08 12.03
C ILE A 77 -1.13 3.59 13.42
N ARG A 78 -0.25 2.86 14.12
CA ARG A 78 -0.53 2.34 15.47
C ARG A 78 -0.73 3.41 16.55
N ARG A 79 -0.39 4.65 16.29
CA ARG A 79 -0.73 5.78 17.18
C ARG A 79 -2.23 6.03 17.25
N PHE A 80 -2.95 5.72 16.18
CA PHE A 80 -4.40 5.95 16.05
C PHE A 80 -5.20 4.65 16.11
N ILE A 81 -4.63 3.57 15.57
CA ILE A 81 -5.23 2.24 15.54
C ILE A 81 -4.30 1.27 16.29
N PRO A 82 -4.39 1.20 17.64
CA PRO A 82 -3.49 0.38 18.45
C PRO A 82 -3.63 -1.12 18.16
N LYS A 83 -2.58 -1.87 18.45
CA LYS A 83 -2.65 -3.33 18.42
C LYS A 83 -3.75 -3.84 19.36
N GLY A 84 -4.48 -4.87 18.93
CA GLY A 84 -5.58 -5.45 19.70
C GLY A 84 -6.93 -4.80 19.46
N LYS A 85 -6.98 -3.64 18.81
CA LYS A 85 -8.24 -3.07 18.31
C LYS A 85 -8.56 -3.63 16.92
N ARG A 86 -9.84 -3.87 16.69
CA ARG A 86 -10.31 -4.30 15.37
C ARG A 86 -10.44 -3.07 14.46
N ILE A 87 -10.11 -3.25 13.19
CA ILE A 87 -10.30 -2.19 12.18
C ILE A 87 -11.79 -1.86 12.04
N ASP A 88 -12.67 -2.85 12.22
CA ASP A 88 -14.12 -2.66 12.19
C ASP A 88 -14.65 -1.70 13.28
N ASP A 89 -13.89 -1.48 14.36
CA ASP A 89 -14.24 -0.52 15.41
C ASP A 89 -14.06 0.95 14.97
N PHE A 90 -13.43 1.15 13.81
CA PHE A 90 -13.19 2.48 13.24
C PHE A 90 -14.06 2.72 12.01
N THR A 91 -14.55 3.94 11.87
CA THR A 91 -15.31 4.32 10.66
C THR A 91 -14.38 4.49 9.46
N GLY A 92 -14.94 4.42 8.26
CA GLY A 92 -14.18 4.72 7.04
C GLY A 92 -13.55 6.11 7.05
N GLN A 93 -14.24 7.09 7.64
CA GLN A 93 -13.73 8.45 7.79
C GLN A 93 -12.53 8.50 8.74
N GLN A 94 -12.56 7.78 9.85
CA GLN A 94 -11.44 7.70 10.80
C GLN A 94 -10.20 7.07 10.13
N ILE A 95 -10.37 6.02 9.36
CA ILE A 95 -9.27 5.37 8.61
C ILE A 95 -8.71 6.33 7.55
N SER A 96 -9.57 7.03 6.83
CA SER A 96 -9.18 8.04 5.84
C SER A 96 -8.41 9.20 6.47
N ASP A 97 -8.81 9.65 7.65
CA ASP A 97 -8.13 10.71 8.40
C ASP A 97 -6.71 10.29 8.81
N VAL A 98 -6.54 9.05 9.26
CA VAL A 98 -5.23 8.48 9.59
C VAL A 98 -4.33 8.42 8.35
N GLU A 99 -4.86 7.95 7.24
CA GLU A 99 -4.15 7.90 5.96
C GLU A 99 -3.68 9.29 5.53
N THR A 100 -4.57 10.28 5.55
CA THR A 100 -4.26 11.67 5.22
C THR A 100 -3.17 12.22 6.13
N TRP A 101 -3.28 11.97 7.42
CA TRP A 101 -2.25 12.42 8.37
C TRP A 101 -0.87 11.83 8.05
N CYS A 102 -0.79 10.53 7.80
CA CYS A 102 0.46 9.86 7.44
C CYS A 102 1.06 10.42 6.14
N ASN A 103 0.23 10.68 5.15
CA ASN A 103 0.67 11.15 3.83
C ASN A 103 0.99 12.65 3.79
N CYS A 104 0.62 13.39 4.82
CA CYS A 104 0.94 14.83 4.96
C CYS A 104 2.16 15.08 5.87
N LEU A 105 2.86 14.05 6.33
CA LEU A 105 4.08 14.21 7.12
C LEU A 105 5.29 14.47 6.21
N LEU A 106 6.07 15.50 6.55
CA LEU A 106 7.34 15.77 5.87
C LEU A 106 8.33 14.64 6.13
N GLN A 107 8.99 14.16 5.09
CA GLN A 107 9.95 13.07 5.21
C GLN A 107 11.32 13.45 4.65
N LYS A 108 12.35 13.24 5.46
CA LYS A 108 13.73 13.54 5.08
C LYS A 108 14.16 12.82 3.80
N VAL A 109 13.77 11.55 3.64
CA VAL A 109 14.09 10.76 2.45
C VAL A 109 13.46 11.33 1.16
N LEU A 110 12.42 12.13 1.29
CA LEU A 110 11.74 12.82 0.19
C LEU A 110 12.16 14.31 0.05
N GLY A 111 13.30 14.68 0.62
CA GLY A 111 13.77 16.08 0.63
C GLY A 111 12.85 17.00 1.44
N TYR A 112 12.31 16.51 2.54
CA TYR A 112 11.36 17.22 3.41
C TYR A 112 10.03 17.59 2.71
N ARG A 113 9.66 16.82 1.70
CA ARG A 113 8.34 16.85 1.06
C ARG A 113 7.43 15.78 1.66
N THR A 114 6.14 15.90 1.45
CA THR A 114 5.17 14.90 1.91
C THR A 114 5.02 13.78 0.89
N PRO A 115 4.63 12.55 1.32
CA PRO A 115 4.28 11.48 0.40
C PRO A 115 3.21 11.86 -0.62
N ASP A 116 2.19 12.63 -0.22
CA ASP A 116 1.13 13.11 -1.11
C ASP A 116 1.67 13.96 -2.25
N GLU A 117 2.53 14.94 -1.95
CA GLU A 117 3.14 15.81 -2.97
C GLU A 117 3.91 15.02 -4.01
N ILE A 118 4.74 14.07 -3.56
CA ILE A 118 5.54 13.24 -4.46
C ILE A 118 4.64 12.28 -5.26
N PHE A 119 3.64 11.69 -4.62
CA PHE A 119 2.72 10.77 -5.29
C PHE A 119 1.92 11.47 -6.40
N GLU A 120 1.37 12.64 -6.12
CA GLU A 120 0.63 13.43 -7.13
C GLU A 120 1.52 13.84 -8.30
N GLU A 121 2.75 14.26 -8.03
CA GLU A 121 3.72 14.62 -9.07
C GLU A 121 4.06 13.43 -9.97
N GLU A 122 4.29 12.27 -9.39
CA GLU A 122 4.59 11.04 -10.16
C GLU A 122 3.37 10.52 -10.94
N ILE A 123 2.18 10.58 -10.36
CA ILE A 123 0.93 10.24 -11.05
C ILE A 123 0.71 11.15 -12.27
N ASP A 124 0.88 12.45 -12.12
CA ASP A 124 0.73 13.40 -13.22
C ASP A 124 1.74 13.09 -14.34
N ARG A 125 2.98 12.76 -13.98
CA ARG A 125 4.01 12.37 -14.96
C ARG A 125 3.62 11.14 -15.75
N ILE A 126 3.08 10.11 -15.08
CA ILE A 126 2.63 8.85 -15.72
C ILE A 126 1.48 9.12 -16.69
N TYR A 127 0.47 9.87 -16.26
CA TYR A 127 -0.71 10.16 -17.10
C TYR A 127 -0.41 11.11 -18.25
N GLN A 128 0.50 12.06 -18.08
CA GLN A 128 0.93 12.96 -19.16
C GLN A 128 1.77 12.25 -20.21
N ALA A 129 2.58 11.28 -19.84
CA ALA A 129 3.42 10.52 -20.77
C ALA A 129 2.62 9.67 -21.78
N THR A 130 1.35 9.36 -21.47
CA THR A 130 0.45 8.55 -22.30
C THR A 130 -0.59 9.36 -23.06
N ALA A 131 -0.61 10.66 -22.86
CA ALA A 131 -1.55 11.58 -23.51
C ALA A 131 -1.17 11.87 -24.97
#